data_b0cbbeb57422bbbe20d68978d941901a
#
_entry.id   b0cbbeb57422bbbe20d68978d941901a
#
_cell.length_a   1.000
_cell.length_b   1.000
_cell.length_c   1.000
_cell.angle_alpha   90.00
_cell.angle_beta   90.00
_cell.angle_gamma   90.00
#
_symmetry.space_group_name_H-M   'P 1'
#
loop_
_entity.id
_entity.type
_entity.pdbx_description
1 polymer ?
#
loop_
_entity_poly.entity_id
_entity_poly.type
_entity_poly.pdbx_seq_one_letter_code
_entity_poly.pdbx_strand_id
1 'polypeptide(L)' 'FMVDTVKKAGVTGIDIGQLAQKVYDHFPNFKVKKLGYATFQKLVHSIRALQVENVGNNQKNVYLKR' A
#
# COMPACT_ATOMS: atom_id res chain seq x y z
N PHE A 1 -3.09 -10.00 2.07
CA PHE A 1 -2.46 -9.86 0.73
C PHE A 1 -1.47 -8.70 0.68
N MET A 2 -1.88 -7.51 1.12
CA MET A 2 -0.99 -6.35 1.05
C MET A 2 0.24 -6.50 1.93
N VAL A 3 0.08 -7.01 3.13
CA VAL A 3 1.21 -7.22 4.03
C VAL A 3 2.21 -8.20 3.43
N ASP A 4 1.73 -9.29 2.84
CA ASP A 4 2.60 -10.26 2.19
C ASP A 4 3.32 -9.66 0.99
N THR A 5 2.62 -8.84 0.19
CA THR A 5 3.22 -8.17 -0.96
C THR A 5 4.35 -7.24 -0.53
N VAL A 6 4.13 -6.45 0.52
CA VAL A 6 5.14 -5.54 1.05
C VAL A 6 6.31 -6.33 1.64
N LYS A 7 6.02 -7.44 2.31
CA LYS A 7 7.07 -8.30 2.87
C LYS A 7 7.98 -8.84 1.78
N LYS A 8 7.42 -9.24 0.63
CA LYS A 8 8.19 -9.73 -0.50
C LYS A 8 9.06 -8.65 -1.13
N ALA A 9 8.66 -7.38 -1.01
CA ALA A 9 9.45 -6.27 -1.53
C ALA A 9 10.72 -6.00 -0.71
N GLY A 10 10.79 -6.51 0.51
CA GLY A 10 11.98 -6.39 1.34
C GLY A 10 12.04 -5.08 2.12
N VAL A 11 13.24 -4.78 2.65
CA VAL A 11 13.43 -3.60 3.51
C VAL A 11 13.32 -2.28 2.78
N THR A 12 13.50 -2.29 1.45
CA THR A 12 13.37 -1.08 0.65
C THR A 12 11.91 -0.68 0.43
N GLY A 13 10.98 -1.61 0.67
CA GLY A 13 9.57 -1.33 0.51
C GLY A 13 9.11 -1.37 -0.94
N ILE A 14 7.88 -0.96 -1.16
CA ILE A 14 7.30 -0.93 -2.49
C ILE A 14 6.62 0.42 -2.69
N ASP A 15 6.72 0.97 -3.91
CA ASP A 15 6.02 2.20 -4.24
C ASP A 15 4.51 2.02 -4.05
N ILE A 16 3.85 3.02 -3.46
CA ILE A 16 2.43 2.91 -3.14
C ILE A 16 1.59 2.74 -4.40
N GLY A 17 1.99 3.35 -5.51
CA GLY A 17 1.30 3.17 -6.77
C GLY A 17 1.40 1.75 -7.30
N GLN A 18 2.58 1.15 -7.18
CA GLN A 18 2.78 -0.25 -7.57
C GLN A 18 2.00 -1.19 -6.67
N LEU A 19 1.98 -0.91 -5.37
CA LEU A 19 1.19 -1.73 -4.44
C LEU A 19 -0.30 -1.67 -4.81
N ALA A 20 -0.81 -0.48 -5.10
CA ALA A 20 -2.20 -0.32 -5.51
C ALA A 20 -2.49 -1.11 -6.78
N GLN A 21 -1.59 -1.06 -7.76
CA GLN A 21 -1.78 -1.79 -9.00
C GLN A 21 -1.83 -3.29 -8.75
N LYS A 22 -0.94 -3.81 -7.92
CA LYS A 22 -0.94 -5.24 -7.59
C LYS A 22 -2.23 -5.66 -6.89
N VAL A 23 -2.75 -4.82 -6.00
CA VAL A 23 -4.00 -5.09 -5.31
C VAL A 23 -5.16 -5.12 -6.31
N TYR A 24 -5.22 -4.13 -7.20
CA TYR A 24 -6.31 -4.08 -8.20
C TYR A 24 -6.21 -5.20 -9.21
N ASP A 25 -5.00 -5.65 -9.55
CA ASP A 25 -4.81 -6.79 -10.43
C ASP A 25 -5.29 -8.09 -9.79
N HIS A 26 -5.02 -8.24 -8.49
CA HIS A 26 -5.41 -9.44 -7.76
C HIS A 26 -6.90 -9.43 -7.41
N PHE A 27 -7.44 -8.25 -7.12
CA PHE A 27 -8.86 -8.07 -6.78
C PHE A 27 -9.48 -7.06 -7.75
N PRO A 28 -9.91 -7.49 -8.95
CA PRO A 28 -10.40 -6.54 -9.96
C PRO A 28 -11.57 -5.68 -9.52
N ASN A 29 -12.37 -6.17 -8.57
CA ASN A 29 -13.53 -5.45 -8.06
C ASN A 29 -13.24 -4.69 -6.77
N PHE A 30 -11.96 -4.60 -6.40
CA PHE A 30 -11.57 -3.91 -5.17
C PHE A 30 -11.76 -2.40 -5.32
N LYS A 31 -12.42 -1.79 -4.33
CA LYS A 31 -12.61 -0.34 -4.29
C LYS A 31 -12.44 0.15 -2.87
N VAL A 32 -11.50 1.08 -2.68
CA VAL A 32 -11.23 1.61 -1.34
C VAL A 32 -12.43 2.36 -0.78
N LYS A 33 -13.21 2.99 -1.65
CA LYS A 33 -14.40 3.74 -1.22
C LYS A 33 -15.45 2.86 -0.56
N LYS A 34 -15.54 1.60 -0.98
CA LYS A 34 -16.46 0.63 -0.37
C LYS A 34 -16.05 0.29 1.05
N LEU A 35 -14.76 0.43 1.36
CA LEU A 35 -14.23 0.17 2.69
C LEU A 35 -14.28 1.40 3.59
N GLY A 36 -14.77 2.54 3.07
CA GLY A 36 -14.87 3.76 3.84
C GLY A 36 -13.66 4.68 3.74
N TYR A 37 -12.74 4.42 2.81
CA TYR A 37 -11.54 5.23 2.63
C TYR A 37 -11.64 6.06 1.36
N ALA A 38 -11.20 7.32 1.44
CA ALA A 38 -11.25 8.21 0.29
C ALA A 38 -10.15 7.89 -0.73
N THR A 39 -9.00 7.37 -0.28
CA THR A 39 -7.87 7.05 -1.15
C THR A 39 -7.21 5.76 -0.70
N PHE A 40 -6.44 5.15 -1.61
CA PHE A 40 -5.67 3.95 -1.29
C PHE A 40 -4.66 4.23 -0.18
N GLN A 41 -4.04 5.42 -0.19
CA GLN A 41 -3.07 5.79 0.83
C GLN A 41 -3.69 5.76 2.22
N LYS A 42 -4.92 6.24 2.37
CA LYS A 42 -5.61 6.20 3.66
C LYS A 42 -5.87 4.76 4.11
N LEU A 43 -6.19 3.88 3.16
CA LEU A 43 -6.35 2.47 3.48
C LEU A 43 -5.04 1.89 4.02
N VAL A 44 -3.92 2.17 3.35
CA VAL A 44 -2.62 1.67 3.79
C VAL A 44 -2.25 2.21 5.18
N HIS A 45 -2.53 3.49 5.43
CA HIS A 45 -2.28 4.08 6.74
C HIS A 45 -3.07 3.41 7.86
N SER A 46 -4.24 2.85 7.56
CA SER A 46 -5.04 2.17 8.56
C SER A 46 -4.49 0.79 8.92
N ILE A 47 -3.59 0.24 8.12
CA ILE A 47 -2.99 -1.07 8.37
C ILE A 47 -1.78 -0.87 9.28
N ARG A 48 -1.88 -1.35 10.51
CA ARG A 48 -0.85 -1.13 11.51
C ARG A 48 0.48 -1.79 11.16
N ALA A 49 0.44 -2.88 10.39
CA ALA A 49 1.64 -3.60 9.99
C ALA A 49 2.42 -2.89 8.91
N LEU A 50 1.86 -1.84 8.29
CA LEU A 50 2.48 -1.14 7.18
C LEU A 50 2.80 0.30 7.56
N GLN A 51 3.87 0.82 6.97
CA GLN A 51 4.30 2.20 7.16
C GLN A 51 4.50 2.85 5.80
N VAL A 52 4.03 4.08 5.65
CA VAL A 52 4.20 4.85 4.42
C VAL A 52 5.22 5.96 4.69
N GLU A 53 6.16 6.12 3.77
CA GLU A 53 7.19 7.15 3.91
C GLU A 53 7.37 7.89 2.59
N ASN A 54 7.53 9.22 2.68
CA ASN A 54 7.86 10.06 1.54
C ASN A 54 9.32 9.84 1.16
N VAL A 55 9.56 9.45 -0.11
CA VAL A 55 10.91 9.23 -0.60
C VAL A 55 11.30 10.20 -1.72
N GLY A 56 10.43 11.15 -2.05
CA GLY A 56 10.70 12.12 -3.11
C GLY A 56 9.45 12.93 -3.43
N ASN A 57 9.51 13.68 -4.52
CA ASN A 57 8.39 14.50 -4.96
C ASN A 57 7.22 13.60 -5.37
N ASN A 58 6.15 13.63 -4.60
CA ASN A 58 4.93 12.87 -4.85
C ASN A 58 5.14 11.35 -4.89
N GLN A 59 6.29 10.87 -4.37
CA GLN A 59 6.57 9.44 -4.28
C GLN A 59 6.51 8.98 -2.84
N LYS A 60 5.84 7.87 -2.62
CA LYS A 60 5.71 7.28 -1.29
C LYS A 60 5.96 5.79 -1.37
N ASN A 61 6.73 5.29 -0.43
CA ASN A 61 7.00 3.87 -0.31
C ASN A 61 6.28 3.29 0.89
N VAL A 62 5.87 2.04 0.75
CA VAL A 62 5.21 1.29 1.81
C VAL A 62 6.14 0.16 2.23
N TYR A 63 6.39 0.02 3.54
CA TYR A 63 7.16 -1.10 4.06
C TYR A 63 6.52 -1.65 5.32
N LEU A 64 7.01 -2.83 5.74
CA LEU A 64 6.57 -3.41 6.98
C LEU A 64 7.04 -2.55 8.14
N LYS A 65 6.11 -2.22 9.01
CA LYS A 65 6.42 -1.50 10.24
C LYS A 65 7.02 -2.49 11.23
N ARG A 66 8.10 -2.08 11.84
CA ARG A 66 8.73 -2.89 12.89
C ARG A 66 8.23 -2.50 14.26
#